data_2d7710ae658f73a3ff9b060881068b96
#
_entry.id   2d7710ae658f73a3ff9b060881068b96
#
_cell.length_a   1.000
_cell.length_b   1.000
_cell.length_c   1.000
_cell.angle_alpha   90.00
_cell.angle_beta   90.00
_cell.angle_gamma   90.00
#
_symmetry.space_group_name_H-M   'P 1'
#
loop_
_entity.id
_entity.type
_entity.pdbx_description
1 polymer ?
#
loop_
_entity_poly.entity_id
_entity_poly.type
_entity_poly.pdbx_seq_one_letter_code
_entity_poly.pdbx_strand_id
1 'polypeptide(L)'
;MGCRVALGDVCSFYRGASVPRTRMYDKGAYLYIHYGDLYKGFDLHIDVEDPAKPIPYILNNEKIKDSQRLRDQDIVYVLTSETVDDLGHAYLFNNPKEKPTISGTETTIVRVNRRDLVVPAYLNYLMSSPRFIRELRQYTRGMKVFRVHPKDVARIEIDLPQTEVQHQIVSILDAIYAKQQANSKLNGYLEELLLAKCAELENGVKEFCTVDNYCKRVYSGGTPSTKNASYWNGALPWLSSGETRARFIIGAEKTITPEGVRCSSTKLARRGNVVMASAGQGFTRGQTSMLLFDAYVNQSIAVMEPKEGCGSYLLFALARRYEELRAWSDSTSTRGSMSGKVLKQFALPRLSNAQLGQFETFANPLVQRIEINLRESKSLAALRDALLPKLMSGEIDVSKVDLTQLNSHLA
;
A
#
# COMPACT_ATOMS: atom_id res chain seq x y z
N MET A 1 -35.30 13.67 -8.54
CA MET A 1 -34.98 14.25 -7.22
C MET A 1 -34.41 13.15 -6.35
N GLY A 2 -33.35 13.45 -5.60
CA GLY A 2 -32.81 12.49 -4.62
C GLY A 2 -33.75 12.29 -3.43
N CYS A 3 -33.51 11.26 -2.64
CA CYS A 3 -34.25 10.98 -1.40
C CYS A 3 -33.28 10.96 -0.21
N ARG A 4 -33.80 11.31 0.97
CA ARG A 4 -33.09 11.20 2.24
C ARG A 4 -33.62 10.00 2.99
N VAL A 5 -32.71 9.11 3.41
CA VAL A 5 -33.04 7.83 4.05
C VAL A 5 -32.05 7.51 5.17
N ALA A 6 -32.48 6.79 6.20
CA ALA A 6 -31.55 6.20 7.14
C ALA A 6 -30.88 4.96 6.50
N LEU A 7 -29.60 4.74 6.81
CA LEU A 7 -28.87 3.56 6.28
C LEU A 7 -29.56 2.24 6.64
N GLY A 8 -30.19 2.15 7.81
CA GLY A 8 -30.94 0.97 8.26
C GLY A 8 -32.18 0.65 7.42
N ASP A 9 -32.74 1.63 6.70
CA ASP A 9 -33.91 1.43 5.83
C ASP A 9 -33.54 0.78 4.50
N VAL A 10 -32.25 0.90 4.10
CA VAL A 10 -31.74 0.41 2.82
C VAL A 10 -30.69 -0.68 2.94
N CYS A 11 -30.13 -0.90 4.15
CA CYS A 11 -29.05 -1.87 4.41
C CYS A 11 -29.35 -2.74 5.63
N SER A 12 -28.82 -3.95 5.60
CA SER A 12 -28.69 -4.83 6.77
C SER A 12 -27.24 -4.88 7.25
N PHE A 13 -27.04 -5.01 8.56
CA PHE A 13 -25.74 -5.04 9.20
C PHE A 13 -25.54 -6.39 9.90
N TYR A 14 -24.45 -7.08 9.57
CA TYR A 14 -24.10 -8.36 10.17
C TYR A 14 -22.69 -8.31 10.75
N ARG A 15 -22.49 -8.92 11.91
CA ARG A 15 -21.18 -9.00 12.54
C ARG A 15 -20.37 -10.15 11.94
N GLY A 16 -19.10 -9.93 11.68
CA GLY A 16 -18.18 -10.96 11.21
C GLY A 16 -17.96 -12.10 12.23
N ALA A 17 -17.44 -13.22 11.75
CA ALA A 17 -17.08 -14.38 12.55
C ALA A 17 -15.79 -14.13 13.32
N SER A 18 -15.70 -14.61 14.56
CA SER A 18 -14.47 -14.49 15.34
C SER A 18 -13.67 -15.78 15.28
N VAL A 19 -12.62 -15.81 14.42
CA VAL A 19 -11.67 -16.90 14.31
C VAL A 19 -10.27 -16.38 14.61
N PRO A 20 -9.50 -17.00 15.52
CA PRO A 20 -8.15 -16.54 15.85
C PRO A 20 -7.17 -16.78 14.70
N ARG A 21 -6.14 -15.94 14.59
CA ARG A 21 -5.11 -16.05 13.53
C ARG A 21 -4.41 -17.40 13.48
N THR A 22 -4.30 -18.10 14.59
CA THR A 22 -3.71 -19.45 14.68
C THR A 22 -4.50 -20.53 13.93
N ARG A 23 -5.73 -20.21 13.51
CA ARG A 23 -6.60 -21.09 12.70
C ARG A 23 -6.77 -20.60 11.27
N MET A 24 -5.87 -19.75 10.80
CA MET A 24 -5.81 -19.31 9.41
C MET A 24 -4.70 -20.08 8.68
N TYR A 25 -4.98 -20.49 7.47
CA TYR A 25 -4.15 -21.40 6.66
C TYR A 25 -4.03 -20.89 5.23
N ASP A 26 -3.06 -21.40 4.49
CA ASP A 26 -2.89 -21.10 3.06
C ASP A 26 -3.94 -21.79 2.17
N LYS A 27 -4.62 -22.83 2.70
CA LYS A 27 -5.69 -23.55 2.02
C LYS A 27 -6.78 -23.92 3.01
N GLY A 28 -8.03 -23.94 2.56
CA GLY A 28 -9.19 -24.26 3.42
C GLY A 28 -10.50 -24.24 2.66
N ALA A 29 -11.61 -24.31 3.42
CA ALA A 29 -12.97 -24.32 2.85
C ALA A 29 -13.51 -22.91 2.56
N TYR A 30 -13.07 -21.91 3.32
CA TYR A 30 -13.56 -20.54 3.21
C TYR A 30 -12.40 -19.57 3.22
N LEU A 31 -12.41 -18.59 2.32
CA LEU A 31 -11.59 -17.38 2.46
C LEU A 31 -12.05 -16.62 3.71
N TYR A 32 -11.12 -16.02 4.44
CA TYR A 32 -11.43 -15.34 5.70
C TYR A 32 -10.82 -13.95 5.77
N ILE A 33 -11.66 -12.92 5.79
CA ILE A 33 -11.23 -11.53 5.79
C ILE A 33 -11.11 -11.01 7.23
N HIS A 34 -9.90 -10.93 7.73
CA HIS A 34 -9.62 -10.39 9.06
C HIS A 34 -9.36 -8.88 8.98
N TYR A 35 -9.89 -8.09 9.94
CA TYR A 35 -9.74 -6.63 9.94
C TYR A 35 -8.29 -6.15 9.78
N GLY A 36 -7.33 -6.82 10.42
CA GLY A 36 -5.92 -6.43 10.34
C GLY A 36 -5.27 -6.68 8.98
N ASP A 37 -5.89 -7.44 8.08
CA ASP A 37 -5.41 -7.66 6.72
C ASP A 37 -5.93 -6.55 5.80
N LEU A 38 -7.08 -5.95 6.14
CA LEU A 38 -7.66 -4.82 5.41
C LEU A 38 -6.76 -3.57 5.42
N TYR A 39 -6.11 -3.29 6.56
CA TYR A 39 -5.18 -2.15 6.67
C TYR A 39 -3.85 -2.36 5.91
N LYS A 40 -3.56 -3.57 5.43
CA LYS A 40 -2.25 -3.94 4.87
C LYS A 40 -2.20 -4.05 3.36
N GLY A 41 -3.13 -3.49 2.63
CA GLY A 41 -2.99 -3.56 1.19
C GLY A 41 -4.28 -3.45 0.41
N PHE A 42 -5.42 -3.38 1.07
CA PHE A 42 -6.69 -3.08 0.39
C PHE A 42 -6.95 -1.57 0.44
N ASP A 43 -7.40 -1.03 -0.68
CA ASP A 43 -7.87 0.34 -0.80
C ASP A 43 -9.27 0.29 -1.42
N LEU A 44 -10.29 0.69 -0.67
CA LEU A 44 -11.71 0.77 -1.06
C LEU A 44 -12.34 -0.51 -1.63
N HIS A 45 -11.57 -1.47 -2.13
CA HIS A 45 -12.06 -2.71 -2.74
C HIS A 45 -11.30 -3.93 -2.23
N ILE A 46 -12.02 -5.05 -2.05
CA ILE A 46 -11.46 -6.37 -1.78
C ILE A 46 -11.74 -7.23 -3.02
N ASP A 47 -10.71 -7.53 -3.80
CA ASP A 47 -10.78 -8.45 -4.92
C ASP A 47 -10.20 -9.80 -4.47
N VAL A 48 -11.04 -10.84 -4.44
CA VAL A 48 -10.64 -12.20 -4.03
C VAL A 48 -9.79 -12.91 -5.07
N GLU A 49 -9.69 -12.37 -6.27
CA GLU A 49 -8.88 -12.90 -7.37
C GLU A 49 -7.50 -12.23 -7.47
N ASP A 50 -7.22 -11.19 -6.66
CA ASP A 50 -5.93 -10.49 -6.71
C ASP A 50 -4.81 -11.36 -6.09
N PRO A 51 -3.89 -11.93 -6.89
CA PRO A 51 -2.82 -12.79 -6.37
C PRO A 51 -1.79 -12.02 -5.54
N ALA A 52 -1.70 -10.70 -5.70
CA ALA A 52 -0.80 -9.86 -4.92
C ALA A 52 -1.28 -9.62 -3.49
N LYS A 53 -2.56 -9.94 -3.22
CA LYS A 53 -3.21 -9.75 -1.92
C LYS A 53 -3.90 -11.03 -1.44
N PRO A 54 -3.13 -12.09 -1.15
CA PRO A 54 -3.70 -13.38 -0.79
C PRO A 54 -4.52 -13.27 0.51
N ILE A 55 -5.75 -13.77 0.45
CA ILE A 55 -6.65 -13.86 1.60
C ILE A 55 -6.47 -15.24 2.22
N PRO A 56 -6.24 -15.35 3.55
CA PRO A 56 -6.09 -16.65 4.20
C PRO A 56 -7.40 -17.44 4.21
N TYR A 57 -7.28 -18.74 4.43
CA TYR A 57 -8.40 -19.65 4.52
C TYR A 57 -8.64 -20.10 5.97
N ILE A 58 -9.90 -20.50 6.24
CA ILE A 58 -10.28 -21.26 7.43
C ILE A 58 -10.88 -22.61 7.03
N LEU A 59 -10.87 -23.57 7.97
CA LEU A 59 -11.39 -24.90 7.76
C LEU A 59 -12.92 -24.94 7.94
N ASN A 60 -13.55 -26.03 7.46
CA ASN A 60 -15.01 -26.21 7.52
C ASN A 60 -15.53 -26.58 8.93
N ASN A 61 -14.64 -26.79 9.91
CA ASN A 61 -15.01 -27.11 11.29
C ASN A 61 -15.31 -25.87 12.16
N GLU A 62 -15.21 -24.66 11.61
CA GLU A 62 -15.53 -23.42 12.30
C GLU A 62 -17.06 -23.19 12.34
N LYS A 63 -17.54 -22.69 13.49
CA LYS A 63 -18.97 -22.37 13.67
C LYS A 63 -19.31 -21.06 12.96
N ILE A 64 -19.67 -21.14 11.70
CA ILE A 64 -20.02 -19.99 10.84
C ILE A 64 -21.53 -19.91 10.65
N LYS A 65 -22.10 -18.73 10.86
CA LYS A 65 -23.50 -18.43 10.55
C LYS A 65 -23.62 -17.97 9.10
N ASP A 66 -24.75 -18.25 8.45
CA ASP A 66 -24.99 -17.80 7.07
C ASP A 66 -24.90 -16.28 6.92
N SER A 67 -25.34 -15.52 7.94
CA SER A 67 -25.22 -14.06 7.97
C SER A 67 -23.79 -13.52 7.97
N GLN A 68 -22.78 -14.36 8.24
CA GLN A 68 -21.36 -14.03 8.24
C GLN A 68 -20.68 -14.29 6.90
N ARG A 69 -21.41 -14.94 5.97
CA ARG A 69 -20.94 -15.17 4.60
C ARG A 69 -21.10 -13.91 3.78
N LEU A 70 -20.00 -13.53 3.14
CA LEU A 70 -19.99 -12.41 2.21
C LEU A 70 -20.60 -12.82 0.87
N ARG A 71 -21.37 -11.91 0.29
CA ARG A 71 -21.92 -11.98 -1.07
C ARG A 71 -21.25 -10.92 -1.91
N ASP A 72 -21.18 -11.17 -3.20
CA ASP A 72 -20.66 -10.13 -4.12
C ASP A 72 -21.39 -8.80 -3.93
N GLN A 73 -20.62 -7.70 -3.94
CA GLN A 73 -21.10 -6.34 -3.67
C GLN A 73 -21.56 -6.07 -2.22
N ASP A 74 -21.24 -6.93 -1.25
CA ASP A 74 -21.31 -6.53 0.16
C ASP A 74 -20.21 -5.51 0.46
N ILE A 75 -20.41 -4.66 1.47
CA ILE A 75 -19.37 -3.77 1.96
C ILE A 75 -18.84 -4.34 3.29
N VAL A 76 -17.53 -4.58 3.35
CA VAL A 76 -16.85 -4.95 4.59
C VAL A 76 -16.44 -3.66 5.30
N TYR A 77 -16.99 -3.41 6.47
CA TYR A 77 -16.85 -2.17 7.20
C TYR A 77 -16.12 -2.37 8.53
N VAL A 78 -15.08 -1.57 8.78
CA VAL A 78 -14.29 -1.65 10.02
C VAL A 78 -14.76 -0.60 11.00
N LEU A 79 -15.40 -1.05 12.09
CA LEU A 79 -15.99 -0.23 13.14
C LEU A 79 -15.24 -0.31 14.48
N THR A 80 -14.04 -0.91 14.47
CA THR A 80 -13.19 -1.06 15.66
C THR A 80 -11.75 -0.72 15.30
N SER A 81 -11.10 0.15 16.07
CA SER A 81 -9.70 0.52 15.88
C SER A 81 -9.05 0.96 17.19
N GLU A 82 -7.72 0.96 17.23
CA GLU A 82 -6.91 1.54 18.30
C GLU A 82 -6.86 3.06 18.24
N THR A 83 -7.18 3.66 17.09
CA THR A 83 -7.25 5.10 16.89
C THR A 83 -8.62 5.51 16.33
N VAL A 84 -9.08 6.71 16.66
CA VAL A 84 -10.32 7.27 16.10
C VAL A 84 -10.19 7.53 14.60
N ASP A 85 -8.97 7.84 14.16
CA ASP A 85 -8.70 8.19 12.76
C ASP A 85 -8.81 6.98 11.83
N ASP A 86 -8.58 5.78 12.33
CA ASP A 86 -8.69 4.53 11.58
C ASP A 86 -10.09 3.89 11.63
N LEU A 87 -11.10 4.56 12.19
CA LEU A 87 -12.48 4.08 12.16
C LEU A 87 -13.17 4.44 10.85
N GLY A 88 -14.02 3.54 10.36
CA GLY A 88 -14.90 3.80 9.24
C GLY A 88 -14.28 3.48 7.87
N HIS A 89 -13.29 2.58 7.82
CA HIS A 89 -12.82 2.04 6.54
C HIS A 89 -13.87 1.11 5.94
N ALA A 90 -14.30 1.43 4.72
CA ALA A 90 -15.27 0.67 3.94
C ALA A 90 -14.59 0.05 2.71
N TYR A 91 -14.89 -1.21 2.46
CA TYR A 91 -14.31 -1.97 1.35
C TYR A 91 -15.41 -2.69 0.60
N LEU A 92 -15.60 -2.37 -0.68
CA LEU A 92 -16.51 -3.11 -1.54
C LEU A 92 -15.93 -4.50 -1.83
N PHE A 93 -16.71 -5.53 -1.56
CA PHE A 93 -16.30 -6.92 -1.76
C PHE A 93 -16.64 -7.37 -3.18
N ASN A 94 -15.60 -7.60 -3.99
CA ASN A 94 -15.68 -8.07 -5.37
C ASN A 94 -15.39 -9.57 -5.43
N ASN A 95 -16.41 -10.35 -5.71
CA ASN A 95 -16.32 -11.81 -5.76
C ASN A 95 -17.25 -12.39 -6.84
N PRO A 96 -17.05 -12.05 -8.13
CA PRO A 96 -17.92 -12.45 -9.22
C PRO A 96 -17.99 -13.97 -9.45
N LYS A 97 -17.01 -14.72 -8.93
CA LYS A 97 -16.98 -16.21 -8.99
C LYS A 97 -17.57 -16.88 -7.76
N GLU A 98 -18.18 -16.12 -6.87
CA GLU A 98 -18.86 -16.62 -5.68
C GLU A 98 -18.01 -17.55 -4.81
N LYS A 99 -16.69 -17.30 -4.71
CA LYS A 99 -15.82 -18.07 -3.80
C LYS A 99 -16.34 -17.97 -2.36
N PRO A 100 -16.48 -19.10 -1.65
CA PRO A 100 -16.98 -19.09 -0.28
C PRO A 100 -16.08 -18.23 0.62
N THR A 101 -16.61 -17.08 1.08
CA THR A 101 -15.84 -16.09 1.84
C THR A 101 -16.58 -15.67 3.10
N ILE A 102 -15.86 -15.55 4.21
CA ILE A 102 -16.38 -15.17 5.52
C ILE A 102 -15.81 -13.81 5.93
N SER A 103 -16.70 -12.92 6.36
CA SER A 103 -16.31 -11.69 7.05
C SER A 103 -15.82 -12.03 8.46
N GLY A 104 -14.63 -11.59 8.80
CA GLY A 104 -13.88 -12.04 9.97
C GLY A 104 -13.99 -11.14 11.19
N THR A 105 -13.07 -11.35 12.12
CA THR A 105 -13.00 -10.66 13.42
C THR A 105 -12.97 -9.14 13.24
N GLU A 106 -13.79 -8.44 14.06
CA GLU A 106 -13.88 -6.97 14.12
C GLU A 106 -14.28 -6.31 12.78
N THR A 107 -14.95 -7.06 11.90
CA THR A 107 -15.56 -6.53 10.68
C THR A 107 -17.09 -6.55 10.79
N THR A 108 -17.72 -5.65 10.04
CA THR A 108 -19.19 -5.59 9.90
C THR A 108 -19.53 -5.68 8.42
N ILE A 109 -20.46 -6.57 8.06
CA ILE A 109 -21.02 -6.64 6.71
C ILE A 109 -22.13 -5.60 6.61
N VAL A 110 -22.03 -4.71 5.63
CA VAL A 110 -23.14 -3.83 5.23
C VAL A 110 -23.65 -4.35 3.90
N ARG A 111 -24.88 -4.88 3.93
CA ARG A 111 -25.52 -5.46 2.75
C ARG A 111 -26.67 -4.58 2.30
N VAL A 112 -26.59 -4.11 1.06
CA VAL A 112 -27.66 -3.31 0.45
C VAL A 112 -28.87 -4.19 0.13
N ASN A 113 -30.02 -3.85 0.71
CA ASN A 113 -31.28 -4.55 0.50
C ASN A 113 -32.14 -3.89 -0.60
N ARG A 114 -32.02 -2.55 -0.73
CA ARG A 114 -32.77 -1.72 -1.67
C ARG A 114 -31.87 -1.30 -2.83
N ARG A 115 -31.54 -2.27 -3.69
CA ARG A 115 -30.70 -2.02 -4.89
C ARG A 115 -31.41 -1.16 -5.95
N ASP A 116 -32.71 -0.98 -5.81
CA ASP A 116 -33.50 -0.02 -6.58
C ASP A 116 -33.24 1.45 -6.19
N LEU A 117 -32.72 1.70 -4.99
CA LEU A 117 -32.40 3.03 -4.48
C LEU A 117 -30.91 3.27 -4.31
N VAL A 118 -30.14 2.23 -4.03
CA VAL A 118 -28.73 2.33 -3.65
C VAL A 118 -27.85 1.40 -4.48
N VAL A 119 -26.88 1.97 -5.17
CA VAL A 119 -25.81 1.24 -5.83
C VAL A 119 -24.73 0.89 -4.78
N PRO A 120 -24.38 -0.38 -4.54
CA PRO A 120 -23.43 -0.76 -3.48
C PRO A 120 -22.08 -0.06 -3.59
N ALA A 121 -21.51 0.06 -4.80
CA ALA A 121 -20.25 0.75 -5.04
C ALA A 121 -20.35 2.25 -4.67
N TYR A 122 -21.46 2.92 -5.01
CA TYR A 122 -21.71 4.30 -4.59
C TYR A 122 -21.74 4.42 -3.06
N LEU A 123 -22.44 3.51 -2.38
CA LEU A 123 -22.50 3.51 -0.93
C LEU A 123 -21.11 3.32 -0.30
N ASN A 124 -20.28 2.44 -0.86
CA ASN A 124 -18.91 2.25 -0.40
C ASN A 124 -18.09 3.55 -0.48
N TYR A 125 -18.17 4.28 -1.58
CA TYR A 125 -17.53 5.58 -1.73
C TYR A 125 -18.11 6.63 -0.78
N LEU A 126 -19.43 6.66 -0.61
CA LEU A 126 -20.10 7.57 0.32
C LEU A 126 -19.63 7.33 1.76
N MET A 127 -19.60 6.07 2.22
CA MET A 127 -19.15 5.68 3.56
C MET A 127 -17.66 5.97 3.78
N SER A 128 -16.86 6.00 2.73
CA SER A 128 -15.44 6.37 2.76
C SER A 128 -15.20 7.89 2.66
N SER A 129 -16.25 8.68 2.46
CA SER A 129 -16.11 10.13 2.32
C SER A 129 -15.79 10.82 3.65
N PRO A 130 -15.00 11.92 3.64
CA PRO A 130 -14.67 12.66 4.86
C PRO A 130 -15.90 13.18 5.63
N ARG A 131 -17.00 13.50 4.91
CA ARG A 131 -18.26 13.95 5.52
C ARG A 131 -18.88 12.81 6.34
N PHE A 132 -19.01 11.62 5.74
CA PHE A 132 -19.61 10.46 6.41
C PHE A 132 -18.76 9.99 7.60
N ILE A 133 -17.43 9.95 7.44
CA ILE A 133 -16.49 9.57 8.52
C ILE A 133 -16.61 10.55 9.71
N ARG A 134 -16.72 11.86 9.47
CA ARG A 134 -16.93 12.83 10.55
C ARG A 134 -18.24 12.59 11.31
N GLU A 135 -19.32 12.24 10.62
CA GLU A 135 -20.59 11.93 11.25
C GLU A 135 -20.51 10.62 12.04
N LEU A 136 -19.90 9.58 11.47
CA LEU A 136 -19.64 8.31 12.14
C LEU A 136 -18.90 8.48 13.48
N ARG A 137 -17.88 9.36 13.49
CA ARG A 137 -17.05 9.61 14.70
C ARG A 137 -17.82 10.16 15.88
N GLN A 138 -18.97 10.78 15.68
CA GLN A 138 -19.83 11.25 16.77
C GLN A 138 -20.40 10.10 17.62
N TYR A 139 -20.48 8.90 17.07
CA TYR A 139 -20.96 7.69 17.74
C TYR A 139 -19.83 6.85 18.35
N THR A 140 -18.58 7.33 18.30
CA THR A 140 -17.41 6.59 18.79
C THR A 140 -17.45 6.45 20.31
N ARG A 141 -17.21 5.23 20.79
CA ARG A 141 -17.08 4.88 22.20
C ARG A 141 -15.77 4.15 22.48
N GLY A 142 -15.24 4.29 23.69
CA GLY A 142 -14.01 3.63 24.12
C GLY A 142 -12.89 4.62 24.45
N MET A 143 -11.82 4.11 25.11
CA MET A 143 -10.65 4.91 25.49
C MET A 143 -9.33 4.36 24.96
N LYS A 144 -9.18 3.04 24.83
CA LYS A 144 -7.97 2.37 24.28
C LYS A 144 -8.27 1.67 22.96
N VAL A 145 -9.49 1.14 22.86
CA VAL A 145 -10.04 0.57 21.62
C VAL A 145 -11.33 1.30 21.36
N PHE A 146 -11.40 1.97 20.24
CA PHE A 146 -12.54 2.74 19.79
C PHE A 146 -13.50 1.87 18.99
N ARG A 147 -14.79 2.04 19.21
CA ARG A 147 -15.85 1.26 18.53
C ARG A 147 -17.03 2.13 18.18
N VAL A 148 -17.65 1.83 17.04
CA VAL A 148 -18.98 2.31 16.68
C VAL A 148 -19.91 1.10 16.58
N HIS A 149 -21.10 1.19 17.17
CA HIS A 149 -22.05 0.08 17.11
C HIS A 149 -22.80 0.10 15.77
N PRO A 150 -22.98 -1.04 15.05
CA PRO A 150 -23.72 -1.08 13.79
C PRO A 150 -25.11 -0.45 13.82
N LYS A 151 -25.82 -0.51 14.97
CA LYS A 151 -27.10 0.16 15.16
C LYS A 151 -27.03 1.68 15.11
N ASP A 152 -25.90 2.27 15.51
CA ASP A 152 -25.68 3.71 15.44
C ASP A 152 -25.39 4.11 13.98
N VAL A 153 -24.60 3.29 13.24
CA VAL A 153 -24.41 3.46 11.80
C VAL A 153 -25.74 3.40 11.03
N ALA A 154 -26.62 2.46 11.40
CA ALA A 154 -27.93 2.30 10.77
C ALA A 154 -28.83 3.54 10.89
N ARG A 155 -28.60 4.41 11.89
CA ARG A 155 -29.36 5.65 12.10
C ARG A 155 -28.84 6.84 11.31
N ILE A 156 -27.65 6.73 10.74
CA ILE A 156 -27.09 7.83 9.95
C ILE A 156 -27.95 8.04 8.72
N GLU A 157 -28.42 9.27 8.55
CA GLU A 157 -29.18 9.68 7.38
C GLU A 157 -28.23 10.06 6.24
N ILE A 158 -28.56 9.59 5.05
CA ILE A 158 -27.81 9.87 3.83
C ILE A 158 -28.72 10.49 2.76
N ASP A 159 -28.17 11.41 1.99
CA ASP A 159 -28.82 11.98 0.83
C ASP A 159 -28.42 11.13 -0.40
N LEU A 160 -29.40 10.47 -1.03
CA LEU A 160 -29.19 9.62 -2.20
C LEU A 160 -29.62 10.35 -3.46
N PRO A 161 -28.74 10.59 -4.43
CA PRO A 161 -29.15 11.00 -5.77
C PRO A 161 -29.85 9.84 -6.48
N GLN A 162 -30.47 10.12 -7.64
CA GLN A 162 -31.03 9.07 -8.50
C GLN A 162 -29.96 8.05 -8.87
N THR A 163 -30.36 6.80 -9.11
CA THR A 163 -29.46 5.68 -9.39
C THR A 163 -28.56 5.92 -10.62
N GLU A 164 -29.05 6.62 -11.62
CA GLU A 164 -28.29 7.04 -12.80
C GLU A 164 -27.10 7.92 -12.42
N VAL A 165 -27.32 8.88 -11.52
CA VAL A 165 -26.26 9.77 -10.99
C VAL A 165 -25.27 8.97 -10.13
N GLN A 166 -25.78 8.03 -9.32
CA GLN A 166 -24.90 7.13 -8.54
C GLN A 166 -24.00 6.33 -9.47
N HIS A 167 -24.52 5.75 -10.54
CA HIS A 167 -23.73 5.01 -11.53
C HIS A 167 -22.69 5.89 -12.23
N GLN A 168 -23.02 7.13 -12.57
CA GLN A 168 -22.07 8.06 -13.17
C GLN A 168 -20.91 8.40 -12.21
N ILE A 169 -21.21 8.65 -10.93
CA ILE A 169 -20.19 8.89 -9.91
C ILE A 169 -19.29 7.66 -9.74
N VAL A 170 -19.88 6.47 -9.64
CA VAL A 170 -19.14 5.20 -9.55
C VAL A 170 -18.24 5.03 -10.77
N SER A 171 -18.75 5.26 -11.98
CA SER A 171 -17.95 5.12 -13.20
C SER A 171 -16.70 5.99 -13.21
N ILE A 172 -16.78 7.24 -12.71
CA ILE A 172 -15.63 8.14 -12.61
C ILE A 172 -14.60 7.61 -11.59
N LEU A 173 -15.05 7.22 -10.40
CA LEU A 173 -14.17 6.77 -9.33
C LEU A 173 -13.57 5.40 -9.63
N ASP A 174 -14.34 4.48 -10.22
CA ASP A 174 -13.87 3.15 -10.62
C ASP A 174 -12.87 3.24 -11.77
N ALA A 175 -13.00 4.18 -12.71
CA ALA A 175 -12.01 4.39 -13.76
C ALA A 175 -10.65 4.80 -13.18
N ILE A 176 -10.63 5.70 -12.19
CA ILE A 176 -9.41 6.07 -11.46
C ILE A 176 -8.82 4.86 -10.74
N TYR A 177 -9.64 4.09 -10.04
CA TYR A 177 -9.22 2.88 -9.34
C TYR A 177 -8.66 1.83 -10.30
N ALA A 178 -9.36 1.55 -11.41
CA ALA A 178 -8.92 0.60 -12.42
C ALA A 178 -7.55 0.96 -13.00
N LYS A 179 -7.31 2.25 -13.28
CA LYS A 179 -6.01 2.73 -13.76
C LYS A 179 -4.90 2.52 -12.73
N GLN A 180 -5.17 2.81 -11.46
CA GLN A 180 -4.20 2.54 -10.38
C GLN A 180 -3.88 1.04 -10.26
N GLN A 181 -4.89 0.17 -10.37
CA GLN A 181 -4.68 -1.28 -10.36
C GLN A 181 -3.88 -1.77 -11.58
N ALA A 182 -4.17 -1.23 -12.77
CA ALA A 182 -3.41 -1.54 -13.98
C ALA A 182 -1.93 -1.15 -13.83
N ASN A 183 -1.66 0.05 -13.31
CA ASN A 183 -0.30 0.50 -13.03
C ASN A 183 0.42 -0.40 -12.02
N SER A 184 -0.26 -0.79 -10.94
CA SER A 184 0.30 -1.69 -9.92
C SER A 184 0.63 -3.07 -10.49
N LYS A 185 -0.27 -3.68 -11.26
CA LYS A 185 -0.03 -4.97 -11.93
C LYS A 185 1.11 -4.89 -12.93
N LEU A 186 1.14 -3.85 -13.75
CA LEU A 186 2.22 -3.65 -14.71
C LEU A 186 3.56 -3.51 -14.00
N ASN A 187 3.63 -2.73 -12.92
CA ASN A 187 4.86 -2.59 -12.13
C ASN A 187 5.32 -3.93 -11.55
N GLY A 188 4.40 -4.76 -11.06
CA GLY A 188 4.71 -6.12 -10.59
C GLY A 188 5.36 -6.97 -11.69
N TYR A 189 4.78 -7.01 -12.90
CA TYR A 189 5.35 -7.75 -14.03
C TYR A 189 6.73 -7.20 -14.47
N LEU A 190 6.91 -5.87 -14.45
CA LEU A 190 8.20 -5.27 -14.78
C LEU A 190 9.27 -5.60 -13.74
N GLU A 191 8.93 -5.61 -12.45
CA GLU A 191 9.84 -6.05 -11.38
C GLU A 191 10.20 -7.53 -11.50
N GLU A 192 9.23 -8.40 -11.74
CA GLU A 192 9.48 -9.84 -11.97
C GLU A 192 10.39 -10.08 -13.17
N LEU A 193 10.16 -9.37 -14.27
CA LEU A 193 11.01 -9.44 -15.46
C LEU A 193 12.46 -9.00 -15.17
N LEU A 194 12.64 -7.92 -14.39
CA LEU A 194 13.96 -7.43 -13.99
C LEU A 194 14.67 -8.42 -13.04
N LEU A 195 13.95 -9.03 -12.12
CA LEU A 195 14.47 -10.09 -11.24
C LEU A 195 14.90 -11.33 -12.05
N ALA A 196 14.07 -11.77 -12.99
CA ALA A 196 14.37 -12.91 -13.87
C ALA A 196 15.58 -12.63 -14.75
N LYS A 197 15.67 -11.43 -15.34
CA LYS A 197 16.83 -11.03 -16.16
C LYS A 197 18.11 -10.92 -15.35
N CYS A 198 18.02 -10.42 -14.12
CA CYS A 198 19.15 -10.43 -13.19
C CYS A 198 19.60 -11.87 -12.86
N ALA A 199 18.65 -12.79 -12.64
CA ALA A 199 18.94 -14.20 -12.41
C ALA A 199 19.64 -14.88 -13.60
N GLU A 200 19.15 -14.61 -14.82
CA GLU A 200 19.75 -15.10 -16.06
C GLU A 200 21.20 -14.63 -16.22
N LEU A 201 21.43 -13.34 -15.94
CA LEU A 201 22.74 -12.72 -16.05
C LEU A 201 23.78 -13.33 -15.07
N GLU A 202 23.32 -13.68 -13.87
CA GLU A 202 24.16 -14.31 -12.83
C GLU A 202 24.37 -15.80 -13.04
N ASN A 203 23.59 -16.43 -13.91
CA ASN A 203 23.66 -17.88 -14.13
C ASN A 203 25.04 -18.29 -14.69
N GLY A 204 25.65 -19.28 -14.05
CA GLY A 204 26.98 -19.78 -14.42
C GLY A 204 28.15 -18.89 -14.02
N VAL A 205 27.93 -17.75 -13.37
CA VAL A 205 29.00 -16.92 -12.81
C VAL A 205 29.63 -17.62 -11.61
N LYS A 206 30.94 -17.91 -11.70
CA LYS A 206 31.70 -18.60 -10.63
C LYS A 206 32.51 -17.64 -9.77
N GLU A 207 32.76 -16.46 -10.25
CA GLU A 207 33.52 -15.45 -9.53
C GLU A 207 32.58 -14.55 -8.71
N PHE A 208 33.02 -14.24 -7.50
CA PHE A 208 32.30 -13.33 -6.61
C PHE A 208 33.16 -12.12 -6.26
N CYS A 209 32.52 -11.03 -6.00
CA CYS A 209 33.11 -9.83 -5.43
C CYS A 209 32.18 -9.28 -4.34
N THR A 210 32.55 -8.21 -3.70
CA THR A 210 31.76 -7.63 -2.61
C THR A 210 30.87 -6.48 -3.12
N VAL A 211 29.83 -6.12 -2.38
CA VAL A 211 28.99 -4.94 -2.63
C VAL A 211 29.83 -3.68 -2.83
N ASP A 212 30.96 -3.54 -2.10
CA ASP A 212 31.88 -2.39 -2.25
C ASP A 212 32.46 -2.26 -3.67
N ASN A 213 32.58 -3.37 -4.40
CA ASN A 213 33.03 -3.34 -5.80
C ASN A 213 32.03 -2.63 -6.73
N TYR A 214 30.75 -2.64 -6.41
CA TYR A 214 29.67 -1.99 -7.17
C TYR A 214 29.30 -0.60 -6.68
N CYS A 215 29.85 -0.16 -5.53
CA CYS A 215 29.55 1.12 -4.91
C CYS A 215 30.72 2.11 -5.00
N LYS A 216 30.41 3.38 -5.16
CA LYS A 216 31.36 4.49 -4.91
C LYS A 216 31.59 4.64 -3.42
N ARG A 217 30.51 4.53 -2.64
CA ARG A 217 30.54 4.59 -1.18
C ARG A 217 29.29 3.93 -0.58
N VAL A 218 29.43 3.47 0.65
CA VAL A 218 28.32 3.00 1.49
C VAL A 218 28.35 3.80 2.80
N TYR A 219 27.21 4.37 3.18
CA TYR A 219 27.10 5.24 4.36
C TYR A 219 25.70 5.15 4.98
N SER A 220 25.53 5.72 6.15
CA SER A 220 24.23 5.96 6.79
C SER A 220 24.08 7.43 7.15
N GLY A 221 22.85 7.85 7.37
CA GLY A 221 22.55 9.21 7.78
C GLY A 221 22.38 9.39 9.28
N GLY A 222 21.46 10.26 9.64
CA GLY A 222 21.09 10.56 11.02
C GLY A 222 19.70 11.17 11.11
N THR A 223 19.25 11.35 12.33
CA THR A 223 17.94 11.93 12.64
C THR A 223 18.13 13.27 13.33
N PRO A 224 17.59 14.38 12.78
CA PRO A 224 17.50 15.63 13.50
C PRO A 224 16.74 15.44 14.82
N SER A 225 17.08 16.21 15.84
CA SER A 225 16.42 16.11 17.14
C SER A 225 14.91 16.29 16.98
N THR A 226 14.14 15.26 17.36
CA THR A 226 12.66 15.29 17.33
C THR A 226 12.07 16.22 18.39
N LYS A 227 12.88 16.65 19.37
CA LYS A 227 12.47 17.61 20.39
C LYS A 227 12.47 19.04 19.88
N ASN A 228 13.14 19.32 18.77
CA ASN A 228 13.19 20.64 18.17
C ASN A 228 12.31 20.69 16.91
N ALA A 229 11.15 21.32 17.04
CA ALA A 229 10.18 21.43 15.96
C ALA A 229 10.70 22.26 14.76
N SER A 230 11.68 23.19 14.98
CA SER A 230 12.27 24.01 13.90
C SER A 230 13.08 23.19 12.88
N TYR A 231 13.45 21.95 13.21
CA TYR A 231 14.18 21.06 12.31
C TYR A 231 13.28 20.30 11.32
N TRP A 232 11.97 20.32 11.56
CA TRP A 232 10.99 19.50 10.85
C TRP A 232 10.00 20.34 10.01
N ASN A 233 9.29 19.67 9.09
CA ASN A 233 8.26 20.28 8.25
C ASN A 233 8.78 21.37 7.29
N GLY A 234 10.06 21.28 6.90
CA GLY A 234 10.66 22.15 5.87
C GLY A 234 10.42 21.61 4.44
N ALA A 235 11.29 22.04 3.51
CA ALA A 235 11.16 21.67 2.10
C ALA A 235 12.01 20.43 1.71
N LEU A 236 12.85 19.90 2.59
CA LEU A 236 13.83 18.85 2.27
C LEU A 236 13.28 17.49 2.65
N PRO A 237 13.08 16.55 1.70
CA PRO A 237 12.58 15.20 2.00
C PRO A 237 13.54 14.46 2.95
N TRP A 238 12.97 13.78 3.95
CA TRP A 238 13.72 12.97 4.91
C TRP A 238 13.07 11.60 5.08
N LEU A 239 13.84 10.54 4.81
CA LEU A 239 13.39 9.17 4.75
C LEU A 239 13.75 8.41 6.03
N SER A 240 12.78 7.73 6.59
CA SER A 240 12.95 6.77 7.68
C SER A 240 13.02 5.32 7.16
N SER A 241 13.61 4.41 7.95
CA SER A 241 13.71 3.00 7.55
C SER A 241 12.35 2.30 7.41
N GLY A 242 11.30 2.81 8.01
CA GLY A 242 9.94 2.28 7.85
C GLY A 242 9.36 2.49 6.44
N GLU A 243 9.91 3.45 5.69
CA GLU A 243 9.46 3.78 4.34
C GLU A 243 10.13 2.93 3.24
N THR A 244 11.15 2.12 3.57
CA THR A 244 11.82 1.21 2.62
C THR A 244 11.04 -0.08 2.38
N ARG A 245 9.71 0.02 2.27
CA ARG A 245 8.81 -1.12 2.04
C ARG A 245 8.64 -1.47 0.56
N ALA A 246 8.71 -0.45 -0.29
CA ALA A 246 8.58 -0.59 -1.73
C ALA A 246 9.95 -0.71 -2.39
N ARG A 247 10.03 -1.43 -3.52
CA ARG A 247 11.25 -1.56 -4.31
C ARG A 247 11.71 -0.22 -4.88
N PHE A 248 10.80 0.65 -5.23
CA PHE A 248 11.07 1.98 -5.76
C PHE A 248 10.37 3.03 -4.90
N ILE A 249 11.11 4.05 -4.48
CA ILE A 249 10.62 5.10 -3.57
C ILE A 249 10.59 6.42 -4.34
N ILE A 250 9.40 7.02 -4.45
CA ILE A 250 9.15 8.26 -5.22
C ILE A 250 8.91 9.49 -4.34
N GLY A 251 8.99 9.37 -3.02
CA GLY A 251 8.76 10.47 -2.07
C GLY A 251 9.03 10.02 -0.64
N ALA A 252 9.02 10.95 0.29
CA ALA A 252 9.14 10.72 1.73
C ALA A 252 7.91 11.27 2.48
N GLU A 253 7.57 10.64 3.58
CA GLU A 253 6.45 11.07 4.44
C GLU A 253 6.80 12.33 5.25
N LYS A 254 8.08 12.50 5.59
CA LYS A 254 8.56 13.59 6.43
C LYS A 254 9.51 14.50 5.67
N THR A 255 9.56 15.75 6.12
CA THR A 255 10.50 16.75 5.60
C THR A 255 11.26 17.42 6.74
N ILE A 256 12.46 17.92 6.43
CA ILE A 256 13.31 18.66 7.37
C ILE A 256 13.68 20.01 6.79
N THR A 257 14.14 20.89 7.68
CA THR A 257 14.62 22.23 7.31
C THR A 257 16.12 22.21 7.01
N PRO A 258 16.68 23.24 6.33
CA PRO A 258 18.13 23.42 6.20
C PRO A 258 18.85 23.48 7.56
N GLU A 259 18.19 24.00 8.59
CA GLU A 259 18.74 24.01 9.96
C GLU A 259 18.81 22.60 10.54
N GLY A 260 17.76 21.78 10.34
CA GLY A 260 17.76 20.36 10.74
C GLY A 260 18.88 19.59 10.08
N VAL A 261 19.24 19.91 8.82
CA VAL A 261 20.42 19.32 8.15
C VAL A 261 21.70 19.75 8.82
N ARG A 262 21.90 21.07 9.06
CA ARG A 262 23.13 21.59 9.67
C ARG A 262 23.38 21.09 11.10
N CYS A 263 22.28 20.89 11.85
CA CYS A 263 22.33 20.50 13.26
C CYS A 263 22.20 18.99 13.49
N SER A 264 22.39 18.17 12.47
CA SER A 264 22.31 16.71 12.60
C SER A 264 23.32 15.99 11.73
N SER A 265 23.45 14.68 11.95
CA SER A 265 24.30 13.80 11.12
C SER A 265 23.56 13.23 9.92
N THR A 266 22.36 13.74 9.59
CA THR A 266 21.63 13.29 8.40
C THR A 266 22.45 13.53 7.13
N LYS A 267 22.31 12.66 6.13
CA LYS A 267 23.06 12.74 4.88
C LYS A 267 22.13 12.63 3.71
N LEU A 268 22.46 13.34 2.65
CA LEU A 268 21.74 13.31 1.42
C LEU A 268 22.07 12.03 0.64
N ALA A 269 21.02 11.27 0.30
CA ALA A 269 21.05 10.20 -0.67
C ALA A 269 20.43 10.71 -1.97
N ARG A 270 21.10 10.48 -3.08
CA ARG A 270 20.70 10.96 -4.40
C ARG A 270 19.76 9.97 -5.09
N ARG A 271 18.96 10.48 -6.03
CA ARG A 271 18.26 9.66 -7.00
C ARG A 271 19.18 8.61 -7.62
N GLY A 272 18.71 7.37 -7.76
CA GLY A 272 19.47 6.22 -8.23
C GLY A 272 20.31 5.52 -7.16
N ASN A 273 20.40 6.07 -5.94
CA ASN A 273 21.02 5.33 -4.84
C ASN A 273 20.14 4.16 -4.42
N VAL A 274 20.77 3.05 -4.09
CA VAL A 274 20.13 1.89 -3.49
C VAL A 274 20.19 2.03 -1.97
N VAL A 275 19.05 1.90 -1.32
CA VAL A 275 18.93 2.02 0.15
C VAL A 275 18.39 0.72 0.75
N MET A 276 18.76 0.45 2.00
CA MET A 276 18.31 -0.72 2.74
C MET A 276 18.10 -0.37 4.20
N ALA A 277 16.98 -0.81 4.79
CA ALA A 277 16.83 -0.76 6.23
C ALA A 277 17.86 -1.68 6.90
N SER A 278 18.79 -1.09 7.64
CA SER A 278 19.93 -1.77 8.24
C SER A 278 19.68 -2.24 9.67
N ALA A 279 18.55 -1.85 10.28
CA ALA A 279 18.21 -2.18 11.67
C ALA A 279 16.70 -2.37 11.84
N GLY A 280 16.30 -3.06 12.90
CA GLY A 280 14.91 -3.34 13.26
C GLY A 280 14.54 -4.81 13.17
N GLN A 281 13.42 -5.19 13.80
CA GLN A 281 12.91 -6.57 13.79
C GLN A 281 11.90 -6.83 12.65
N GLY A 282 11.44 -5.77 11.97
CA GLY A 282 10.44 -5.86 10.93
C GLY A 282 10.97 -6.47 9.62
N PHE A 283 10.05 -6.76 8.71
CA PHE A 283 10.35 -7.32 7.38
C PHE A 283 11.13 -6.36 6.48
N THR A 284 11.14 -5.06 6.76
CA THR A 284 11.90 -4.05 5.99
C THR A 284 13.41 -4.21 6.14
N ARG A 285 13.89 -4.82 7.23
CA ARG A 285 15.31 -5.09 7.41
C ARG A 285 15.83 -6.03 6.34
N GLY A 286 16.88 -5.63 5.63
CA GLY A 286 17.43 -6.36 4.49
C GLY A 286 16.70 -6.12 3.17
N GLN A 287 15.54 -5.49 3.20
CA GLN A 287 14.84 -5.11 1.97
C GLN A 287 15.54 -3.93 1.32
N THR A 288 15.81 -4.06 0.03
CA THR A 288 16.48 -3.04 -0.78
C THR A 288 15.50 -2.26 -1.64
N SER A 289 15.73 -0.96 -1.75
CA SER A 289 14.91 -0.03 -2.54
C SER A 289 15.81 0.91 -3.33
N MET A 290 15.34 1.39 -4.48
CA MET A 290 15.99 2.46 -5.24
C MET A 290 15.26 3.78 -4.98
N LEU A 291 16.01 4.85 -4.71
CA LEU A 291 15.47 6.20 -4.63
C LEU A 291 15.26 6.77 -6.04
N LEU A 292 14.04 7.23 -6.32
CA LEU A 292 13.70 7.94 -7.55
C LEU A 292 13.59 9.47 -7.33
N PHE A 293 14.19 9.95 -6.25
CA PHE A 293 14.29 11.37 -5.87
C PHE A 293 15.44 11.54 -4.88
N ASP A 294 15.83 12.77 -4.61
CA ASP A 294 16.82 13.09 -3.61
C ASP A 294 16.18 13.17 -2.21
N ALA A 295 16.75 12.51 -1.20
CA ALA A 295 16.26 12.54 0.16
C ALA A 295 17.39 12.50 1.19
N TYR A 296 17.21 13.19 2.31
CA TYR A 296 18.01 12.95 3.51
C TYR A 296 17.55 11.65 4.18
N VAL A 297 18.45 10.94 4.87
CA VAL A 297 18.15 9.62 5.43
C VAL A 297 18.51 9.52 6.89
N ASN A 298 17.79 8.65 7.63
CA ASN A 298 18.09 8.37 9.03
C ASN A 298 19.29 7.42 9.21
N GLN A 299 19.68 7.19 10.47
CA GLN A 299 20.80 6.31 10.85
C GLN A 299 20.52 4.82 10.60
N SER A 300 19.25 4.43 10.48
CA SER A 300 18.84 3.02 10.24
C SER A 300 18.68 2.68 8.77
N ILE A 301 19.09 3.58 7.88
CA ILE A 301 19.19 3.34 6.44
C ILE A 301 20.66 3.27 6.04
N ALA A 302 21.06 2.15 5.46
CA ALA A 302 22.30 2.03 4.73
C ALA A 302 22.05 2.52 3.28
N VAL A 303 22.82 3.50 2.85
CA VAL A 303 22.83 4.04 1.49
C VAL A 303 24.01 3.48 0.75
N MET A 304 23.75 2.86 -0.37
CA MET A 304 24.73 2.38 -1.35
C MET A 304 24.66 3.31 -2.57
N GLU A 305 25.70 4.10 -2.78
CA GLU A 305 25.85 4.94 -3.95
C GLU A 305 26.51 4.11 -5.07
N PRO A 306 25.76 3.69 -6.12
CA PRO A 306 26.31 2.81 -7.14
C PRO A 306 27.40 3.49 -7.97
N LYS A 307 28.35 2.71 -8.49
CA LYS A 307 29.17 3.12 -9.60
C LYS A 307 28.31 3.28 -10.86
N GLU A 308 28.80 4.05 -11.79
CA GLU A 308 28.11 4.22 -13.08
C GLU A 308 27.86 2.87 -13.75
N GLY A 309 26.66 2.67 -14.27
CA GLY A 309 26.24 1.42 -14.89
C GLY A 309 26.01 0.24 -13.93
N CYS A 310 25.84 0.48 -12.62
CA CYS A 310 25.67 -0.59 -11.63
C CYS A 310 24.38 -0.46 -10.81
N GLY A 311 23.57 0.59 -10.99
CA GLY A 311 22.48 0.91 -10.09
C GLY A 311 21.36 -0.14 -10.07
N SER A 312 20.83 -0.48 -11.23
CA SER A 312 19.77 -1.47 -11.35
C SER A 312 20.28 -2.87 -10.99
N TYR A 313 21.48 -3.24 -11.44
CA TYR A 313 22.05 -4.54 -11.06
C TYR A 313 22.20 -4.65 -9.55
N LEU A 314 22.79 -3.67 -8.88
CA LEU A 314 22.95 -3.68 -7.42
C LEU A 314 21.61 -3.83 -6.69
N LEU A 315 20.57 -3.12 -7.13
CA LEU A 315 19.23 -3.24 -6.58
C LEU A 315 18.70 -4.66 -6.68
N PHE A 316 18.69 -5.23 -7.88
CA PHE A 316 18.06 -6.53 -8.12
C PHE A 316 18.90 -7.72 -7.64
N ALA A 317 20.23 -7.63 -7.68
CA ALA A 317 21.13 -8.61 -7.11
C ALA A 317 20.94 -8.75 -5.58
N LEU A 318 20.80 -7.64 -4.88
CA LEU A 318 20.51 -7.63 -3.44
C LEU A 318 19.08 -8.07 -3.14
N ALA A 319 18.11 -7.64 -3.96
CA ALA A 319 16.72 -8.00 -3.79
C ALA A 319 16.49 -9.51 -3.83
N ARG A 320 17.15 -10.21 -4.75
CA ARG A 320 17.12 -11.67 -4.88
C ARG A 320 17.72 -12.41 -3.69
N ARG A 321 18.54 -11.72 -2.90
CA ARG A 321 19.26 -12.27 -1.74
C ARG A 321 18.72 -11.77 -0.40
N TYR A 322 17.44 -11.40 -0.38
CA TYR A 322 16.80 -10.86 0.83
C TYR A 322 16.95 -11.76 2.04
N GLU A 323 16.70 -13.07 1.90
CA GLU A 323 16.80 -14.02 3.01
C GLU A 323 18.27 -14.21 3.46
N GLU A 324 19.21 -14.23 2.53
CA GLU A 324 20.65 -14.29 2.85
C GLU A 324 21.10 -13.04 3.62
N LEU A 325 20.65 -11.86 3.18
CA LEU A 325 20.93 -10.58 3.85
C LEU A 325 20.37 -10.56 5.27
N ARG A 326 19.15 -11.08 5.47
CA ARG A 326 18.55 -11.19 6.80
C ARG A 326 19.34 -12.15 7.69
N ALA A 327 19.62 -13.35 7.22
CA ALA A 327 20.40 -14.35 7.96
C ALA A 327 21.78 -13.80 8.33
N TRP A 328 22.44 -13.12 7.42
CA TRP A 328 23.75 -12.51 7.69
C TRP A 328 23.65 -11.36 8.71
N SER A 329 22.63 -10.53 8.63
CA SER A 329 22.35 -9.50 9.65
C SER A 329 22.17 -10.10 11.04
N ASP A 330 21.48 -11.25 11.14
CA ASP A 330 21.25 -11.94 12.42
C ASP A 330 22.53 -12.56 12.99
N SER A 331 23.44 -13.05 12.13
CA SER A 331 24.71 -13.63 12.55
C SER A 331 25.77 -12.61 13.02
N THR A 332 25.67 -11.35 12.56
CA THR A 332 26.71 -10.34 12.79
C THR A 332 26.44 -9.40 13.97
N SER A 333 25.25 -9.40 14.55
CA SER A 333 24.95 -8.61 15.74
C SER A 333 23.81 -9.16 16.58
N THR A 334 23.92 -9.06 17.90
CA THR A 334 22.88 -9.44 18.88
C THR A 334 21.57 -8.66 18.72
N ARG A 335 21.59 -7.53 17.98
CA ARG A 335 20.40 -6.69 17.71
C ARG A 335 19.92 -6.80 16.27
N GLY A 336 20.48 -7.69 15.45
CA GLY A 336 20.10 -7.83 14.04
C GLY A 336 20.34 -6.57 13.23
N SER A 337 21.42 -5.79 13.51
CA SER A 337 21.72 -4.61 12.72
C SER A 337 22.90 -4.86 11.77
N MET A 338 22.76 -4.44 10.52
CA MET A 338 23.79 -4.53 9.49
C MET A 338 24.45 -3.16 9.32
N SER A 339 25.68 -3.01 9.85
CA SER A 339 26.42 -1.79 9.63
C SER A 339 26.86 -1.66 8.16
N GLY A 340 27.09 -0.42 7.69
CA GLY A 340 27.61 -0.20 6.35
C GLY A 340 28.96 -0.93 6.09
N LYS A 341 29.79 -1.13 7.13
CA LYS A 341 31.04 -1.89 7.04
C LYS A 341 30.77 -3.37 6.75
N VAL A 342 29.78 -3.97 7.38
CA VAL A 342 29.37 -5.36 7.17
C VAL A 342 28.73 -5.49 5.77
N LEU A 343 27.81 -4.60 5.42
CA LEU A 343 27.15 -4.64 4.10
C LEU A 343 28.12 -4.60 2.94
N LYS A 344 29.20 -3.80 3.05
CA LYS A 344 30.27 -3.74 2.04
C LYS A 344 30.91 -5.09 1.71
N GLN A 345 30.96 -6.01 2.70
CA GLN A 345 31.56 -7.34 2.56
C GLN A 345 30.62 -8.40 1.99
N PHE A 346 29.36 -8.05 1.79
CA PHE A 346 28.38 -9.01 1.25
C PHE A 346 28.76 -9.42 -0.17
N ALA A 347 28.79 -10.75 -0.40
CA ALA A 347 29.24 -11.31 -1.68
C ALA A 347 28.13 -11.22 -2.74
N LEU A 348 28.51 -10.75 -3.92
CA LEU A 348 27.69 -10.74 -5.12
C LEU A 348 28.46 -11.35 -6.30
N PRO A 349 27.79 -11.96 -7.30
CA PRO A 349 28.44 -12.41 -8.51
C PRO A 349 29.22 -11.29 -9.20
N ARG A 350 30.43 -11.58 -9.63
CA ARG A 350 31.28 -10.62 -10.36
C ARG A 350 30.89 -10.60 -11.82
N LEU A 351 30.29 -9.49 -12.26
CA LEU A 351 29.97 -9.25 -13.66
C LEU A 351 31.01 -8.35 -14.34
N SER A 352 31.20 -8.55 -15.61
CA SER A 352 32.02 -7.65 -16.46
C SER A 352 31.25 -6.33 -16.71
N ASN A 353 31.97 -5.27 -17.05
CA ASN A 353 31.38 -3.99 -17.42
C ASN A 353 30.41 -4.12 -18.62
N ALA A 354 30.70 -5.02 -19.57
CA ALA A 354 29.83 -5.28 -20.71
C ALA A 354 28.48 -5.88 -20.26
N GLN A 355 28.50 -6.87 -19.37
CA GLN A 355 27.30 -7.48 -18.82
C GLN A 355 26.48 -6.47 -17.99
N LEU A 356 27.14 -5.66 -17.15
CA LEU A 356 26.48 -4.59 -16.40
C LEU A 356 25.84 -3.58 -17.34
N GLY A 357 26.55 -3.12 -18.37
CA GLY A 357 26.04 -2.17 -19.37
C GLY A 357 24.82 -2.72 -20.13
N GLN A 358 24.86 -4.00 -20.52
CA GLN A 358 23.70 -4.68 -21.13
C GLN A 358 22.48 -4.72 -20.20
N PHE A 359 22.71 -5.04 -18.93
CA PHE A 359 21.63 -5.08 -17.95
C PHE A 359 21.04 -3.69 -17.71
N GLU A 360 21.86 -2.65 -17.52
CA GLU A 360 21.38 -1.28 -17.33
C GLU A 360 20.62 -0.76 -18.56
N THR A 361 21.10 -1.06 -19.77
CA THR A 361 20.41 -0.69 -21.02
C THR A 361 19.02 -1.35 -21.09
N PHE A 362 18.89 -2.58 -20.65
CA PHE A 362 17.61 -3.29 -20.54
C PHE A 362 16.75 -2.74 -19.41
N ALA A 363 17.33 -2.50 -18.22
CA ALA A 363 16.59 -2.16 -17.01
C ALA A 363 16.10 -0.70 -17.00
N ASN A 364 16.89 0.25 -17.50
CA ASN A 364 16.59 1.68 -17.40
C ASN A 364 15.21 2.05 -17.96
N PRO A 365 14.76 1.64 -19.16
CA PRO A 365 13.44 1.99 -19.67
C PRO A 365 12.32 1.37 -18.83
N LEU A 366 12.53 0.18 -18.25
CA LEU A 366 11.55 -0.48 -17.40
C LEU A 366 11.42 0.23 -16.03
N VAL A 367 12.54 0.62 -15.43
CA VAL A 367 12.58 1.41 -14.20
C VAL A 367 11.92 2.78 -14.40
N GLN A 368 12.18 3.44 -15.55
CA GLN A 368 11.49 4.69 -15.90
C GLN A 368 9.97 4.49 -16.03
N ARG A 369 9.53 3.39 -16.65
CA ARG A 369 8.11 3.08 -16.76
C ARG A 369 7.48 2.84 -15.38
N ILE A 370 8.15 2.10 -14.51
CA ILE A 370 7.70 1.90 -13.10
C ILE A 370 7.56 3.25 -12.40
N GLU A 371 8.53 4.14 -12.54
CA GLU A 371 8.46 5.48 -11.95
C GLU A 371 7.26 6.29 -12.45
N ILE A 372 7.03 6.30 -13.76
CA ILE A 372 5.89 6.99 -14.37
C ILE A 372 4.58 6.44 -13.77
N ASN A 373 4.42 5.13 -13.73
CA ASN A 373 3.22 4.48 -13.19
C ASN A 373 3.02 4.80 -11.69
N LEU A 374 4.09 4.83 -10.89
CA LEU A 374 4.02 5.18 -9.47
C LEU A 374 3.59 6.64 -9.26
N ARG A 375 4.16 7.57 -10.05
CA ARG A 375 3.79 9.01 -9.98
C ARG A 375 2.37 9.25 -10.45
N GLU A 376 1.97 8.59 -11.54
CA GLU A 376 0.59 8.64 -12.05
C GLU A 376 -0.39 8.12 -10.98
N SER A 377 -0.11 6.96 -10.38
CA SER A 377 -0.96 6.40 -9.32
C SER A 377 -1.09 7.34 -8.11
N LYS A 378 -0.01 8.02 -7.73
CA LYS A 378 -0.04 9.04 -6.68
C LYS A 378 -0.90 10.24 -7.06
N SER A 379 -0.82 10.71 -8.30
CA SER A 379 -1.63 11.82 -8.81
C SER A 379 -3.11 11.42 -8.91
N LEU A 380 -3.40 10.20 -9.33
CA LEU A 380 -4.76 9.65 -9.40
C LEU A 380 -5.39 9.52 -8.00
N ALA A 381 -4.61 9.11 -6.98
CA ALA A 381 -5.08 9.09 -5.59
C ALA A 381 -5.45 10.50 -5.10
N ALA A 382 -4.59 11.49 -5.36
CA ALA A 382 -4.88 12.89 -4.99
C ALA A 382 -6.11 13.43 -5.75
N LEU A 383 -6.28 13.08 -7.03
CA LEU A 383 -7.46 13.44 -7.81
C LEU A 383 -8.74 12.82 -7.23
N ARG A 384 -8.73 11.51 -6.94
CA ARG A 384 -9.84 10.80 -6.28
C ARG A 384 -10.23 11.51 -4.99
N ASP A 385 -9.26 11.79 -4.12
CA ASP A 385 -9.49 12.38 -2.80
C ASP A 385 -10.04 13.81 -2.89
N ALA A 386 -9.69 14.55 -3.95
CA ALA A 386 -10.24 15.86 -4.24
C ALA A 386 -11.65 15.82 -4.86
N LEU A 387 -11.90 14.81 -5.73
CA LEU A 387 -13.19 14.65 -6.42
C LEU A 387 -14.27 14.05 -5.49
N LEU A 388 -13.91 13.09 -4.66
CA LEU A 388 -14.87 12.34 -3.84
C LEU A 388 -15.83 13.23 -3.04
N PRO A 389 -15.38 14.22 -2.23
CA PRO A 389 -16.29 15.07 -1.48
C PRO A 389 -17.17 15.94 -2.39
N LYS A 390 -16.69 16.39 -3.54
CA LYS A 390 -17.42 17.24 -4.48
C LYS A 390 -18.48 16.47 -5.26
N LEU A 391 -18.18 15.23 -5.64
CA LEU A 391 -19.12 14.32 -6.27
C LEU A 391 -20.23 13.94 -5.30
N MET A 392 -19.86 13.60 -4.05
CA MET A 392 -20.83 13.20 -3.02
C MET A 392 -21.72 14.36 -2.53
N SER A 393 -21.27 15.60 -2.61
CA SER A 393 -22.07 16.79 -2.27
C SER A 393 -22.93 17.31 -3.43
N GLY A 394 -22.70 16.82 -4.65
CA GLY A 394 -23.35 17.35 -5.86
C GLY A 394 -22.77 18.71 -6.34
N GLU A 395 -21.62 19.16 -5.78
CA GLU A 395 -20.91 20.36 -6.25
C GLU A 395 -20.45 20.18 -7.71
N ILE A 396 -20.07 18.95 -8.08
CA ILE A 396 -19.81 18.58 -9.48
C ILE A 396 -21.05 17.91 -10.05
N ASP A 397 -21.61 18.52 -11.08
CA ASP A 397 -22.72 17.97 -11.85
C ASP A 397 -22.18 16.92 -12.85
N VAL A 398 -22.29 15.65 -12.47
CA VAL A 398 -21.77 14.52 -13.27
C VAL A 398 -22.46 14.35 -14.61
N SER A 399 -23.68 14.90 -14.80
CA SER A 399 -24.39 14.84 -16.08
C SER A 399 -23.69 15.61 -17.20
N LYS A 400 -22.76 16.49 -16.83
CA LYS A 400 -21.96 17.31 -17.76
C LYS A 400 -20.56 16.73 -18.01
N VAL A 401 -20.21 15.60 -17.37
CA VAL A 401 -18.92 14.94 -17.54
C VAL A 401 -18.98 13.99 -18.72
N ASP A 402 -18.10 14.17 -19.70
CA ASP A 402 -17.94 13.21 -20.79
C ASP A 402 -17.13 11.99 -20.34
N LEU A 403 -17.83 10.94 -19.92
CA LEU A 403 -17.25 9.68 -19.47
C LEU A 403 -16.46 8.96 -20.57
N THR A 404 -16.78 9.19 -21.85
CA THR A 404 -16.05 8.57 -22.97
C THR A 404 -14.64 9.15 -23.08
N GLN A 405 -14.52 10.48 -22.98
CA GLN A 405 -13.22 11.15 -22.94
C GLN A 405 -12.42 10.75 -21.69
N LEU A 406 -13.06 10.69 -20.51
CA LEU A 406 -12.39 10.28 -19.29
C LEU A 406 -11.79 8.88 -19.43
N ASN A 407 -12.57 7.91 -19.91
CA ASN A 407 -12.11 6.55 -20.10
C ASN A 407 -10.99 6.44 -21.14
N SER A 408 -11.03 7.23 -22.22
CA SER A 408 -9.95 7.23 -23.22
C SER A 408 -8.63 7.80 -22.70
N HIS A 409 -8.67 8.72 -21.74
CA HIS A 409 -7.47 9.27 -21.10
C HIS A 409 -6.91 8.37 -19.98
N LEU A 410 -7.75 7.55 -19.38
CA LEU A 410 -7.36 6.62 -18.30
C LEU A 410 -6.98 5.23 -18.82
N ALA A 411 -7.38 4.85 -20.03
CA ALA A 411 -6.98 3.61 -20.69
C ALA A 411 -5.52 3.67 -21.15
#